data_43ab837fd4ebcfa75eea75ba53b6cc57
#
_entry.id   43ab837fd4ebcfa75eea75ba53b6cc57
#
_cell.length_a   1.000
_cell.length_b   1.000
_cell.length_c   1.000
_cell.angle_alpha   90.00
_cell.angle_beta   90.00
_cell.angle_gamma   90.00
#
_symmetry.space_group_name_H-M   'P 1'
#
loop_
_entity.id
_entity.type
_entity.pdbx_description
1 polymer ?
#
loop_
_entity_poly.entity_id
_entity_poly.type
_entity_poly.pdbx_seq_one_letter_code
_entity_poly.pdbx_strand_id
1 'polypeptide(L)'
;MMATPKSSGTSYTTLATLVQMRGEDKAWEYLKKLDQNVGAYYTASSTELVKQVSTGDYAVAIVFYHDGRRAVLDGDPIELCTPTDGTGYEIGVCALIRNAPAGERENACTFLDWMTSARGQECYIEAKSCRLPANSIARATDGLPSLDELNLISYDAEWAGENRSRLVRYFTENIINQY
;
A
#
# COMPACT_ATOMS: atom_id res chain seq x y z
N MET A 1 -6.18 0.52 13.75
CA MET A 1 -6.43 1.80 13.02
C MET A 1 -6.20 1.60 11.52
N MET A 2 -6.90 2.28 10.66
CA MET A 2 -6.64 2.32 9.21
C MET A 2 -7.02 3.69 8.63
N ALA A 3 -6.49 4.04 7.46
CA ALA A 3 -6.94 5.22 6.74
C ALA A 3 -8.24 4.92 5.96
N THR A 4 -8.95 5.97 5.56
CA THR A 4 -10.16 5.77 4.74
C THR A 4 -9.79 5.34 3.31
N PRO A 5 -10.41 4.31 2.74
CA PRO A 5 -10.19 3.91 1.35
C PRO A 5 -10.54 5.00 0.32
N LYS A 6 -11.27 6.02 0.73
CA LYS A 6 -11.62 7.16 -0.12
C LYS A 6 -10.40 8.00 -0.51
N SER A 7 -9.47 8.22 0.43
CA SER A 7 -8.30 9.08 0.25
C SER A 7 -6.96 8.36 0.28
N SER A 8 -6.91 7.13 0.80
CA SER A 8 -5.68 6.33 0.92
C SER A 8 -5.66 5.18 -0.07
N GLY A 9 -4.63 5.12 -0.91
CA GLY A 9 -4.34 3.99 -1.80
C GLY A 9 -4.12 2.70 -1.01
N THR A 10 -3.33 2.75 0.06
CA THR A 10 -3.06 1.62 0.96
C THR A 10 -4.35 0.98 1.46
N SER A 11 -5.26 1.79 1.97
CA SER A 11 -6.53 1.29 2.51
C SER A 11 -7.47 0.80 1.42
N TYR A 12 -7.40 1.39 0.21
CA TYR A 12 -8.13 0.85 -0.92
C TYR A 12 -7.57 -0.50 -1.37
N THR A 13 -6.25 -0.65 -1.45
CA THR A 13 -5.62 -1.94 -1.74
C THR A 13 -6.00 -2.99 -0.69
N THR A 14 -6.03 -2.64 0.59
CA THR A 14 -6.51 -3.54 1.66
C THR A 14 -7.98 -3.95 1.45
N LEU A 15 -8.86 -3.00 1.14
CA LEU A 15 -10.27 -3.27 0.85
C LEU A 15 -10.42 -4.22 -0.35
N ALA A 16 -9.77 -3.91 -1.47
CA ALA A 16 -9.82 -4.74 -2.67
C ALA A 16 -9.22 -6.13 -2.45
N THR A 17 -8.13 -6.24 -1.68
CA THR A 17 -7.52 -7.51 -1.27
C THR A 17 -8.52 -8.38 -0.50
N LEU A 18 -9.17 -7.85 0.52
CA LEU A 18 -10.15 -8.58 1.31
C LEU A 18 -11.32 -9.08 0.47
N VAL A 19 -11.80 -8.25 -0.46
CA VAL A 19 -12.89 -8.64 -1.37
C VAL A 19 -12.44 -9.75 -2.33
N GLN A 20 -11.25 -9.65 -2.91
CA GLN A 20 -10.73 -10.68 -3.82
C GLN A 20 -10.42 -12.00 -3.11
N MET A 21 -9.93 -11.95 -1.87
CA MET A 21 -9.63 -13.16 -1.08
C MET A 21 -10.87 -13.88 -0.58
N ARG A 22 -11.87 -13.15 -0.11
CA ARG A 22 -12.97 -13.70 0.68
C ARG A 22 -14.33 -13.69 -0.03
N GLY A 23 -14.43 -12.98 -1.16
CA GLY A 23 -15.71 -12.59 -1.77
C GLY A 23 -16.36 -11.42 -1.02
N GLU A 24 -17.24 -10.71 -1.70
CA GLU A 24 -17.82 -9.47 -1.16
C GLU A 24 -18.53 -9.67 0.19
N ASP A 25 -19.44 -10.63 0.30
CA ASP A 25 -20.25 -10.80 1.51
C ASP A 25 -19.39 -11.00 2.76
N LYS A 26 -18.40 -11.91 2.70
CA LYS A 26 -17.50 -12.18 3.82
C LYS A 26 -16.54 -11.04 4.10
N ALA A 27 -16.12 -10.32 3.05
CA ALA A 27 -15.29 -9.14 3.21
C ALA A 27 -16.05 -8.02 3.95
N TRP A 28 -17.31 -7.79 3.59
CA TRP A 28 -18.14 -6.80 4.28
C TRP A 28 -18.43 -7.17 5.72
N GLU A 29 -18.71 -8.43 6.01
CA GLU A 29 -18.88 -8.91 7.39
C GLU A 29 -17.60 -8.68 8.23
N TYR A 30 -16.45 -8.99 7.66
CA TYR A 30 -15.16 -8.76 8.31
C TYR A 30 -14.91 -7.27 8.56
N LEU A 31 -15.13 -6.43 7.54
CA LEU A 31 -14.90 -4.99 7.61
C LEU A 31 -15.86 -4.30 8.60
N LYS A 32 -17.10 -4.76 8.75
CA LYS A 32 -18.00 -4.29 9.81
C LYS A 32 -17.45 -4.57 11.22
N LYS A 33 -16.89 -5.78 11.42
CA LYS A 33 -16.25 -6.13 12.70
C LYS A 33 -14.96 -5.33 12.94
N LEU A 34 -14.19 -5.09 11.88
CA LEU A 34 -13.00 -4.26 11.96
C LEU A 34 -13.36 -2.81 12.30
N ASP A 35 -14.40 -2.25 11.68
CA ASP A 35 -14.89 -0.90 11.94
C ASP A 35 -15.26 -0.70 13.43
N GLN A 36 -15.88 -1.69 14.07
CA GLN A 36 -16.17 -1.66 15.50
C GLN A 36 -14.91 -1.48 16.37
N ASN A 37 -13.76 -2.02 15.93
CA ASN A 37 -12.48 -1.87 16.61
C ASN A 37 -11.74 -0.59 16.22
N VAL A 38 -11.95 -0.08 15.01
CA VAL A 38 -11.37 1.19 14.53
C VAL A 38 -12.12 2.38 15.12
N GLY A 39 -13.44 2.25 15.30
CA GLY A 39 -14.29 3.33 15.77
C GLY A 39 -14.34 4.50 14.81
N ALA A 40 -14.50 5.70 15.30
CA ALA A 40 -14.59 6.93 14.50
C ALA A 40 -13.25 7.41 13.91
N TYR A 41 -12.15 6.70 14.12
CA TYR A 41 -10.81 7.19 13.84
C TYR A 41 -10.25 6.64 12.51
N TYR A 42 -10.84 7.09 11.41
CA TYR A 42 -10.26 6.92 10.09
C TYR A 42 -9.43 8.15 9.71
N THR A 43 -8.15 7.97 9.45
CA THR A 43 -7.29 9.06 8.98
C THR A 43 -7.40 9.24 7.46
N ALA A 44 -6.93 10.39 6.97
CA ALA A 44 -6.82 10.63 5.54
C ALA A 44 -5.55 10.01 4.93
N SER A 45 -4.52 9.77 5.74
CA SER A 45 -3.19 9.31 5.30
C SER A 45 -2.70 8.13 6.13
N SER A 46 -2.11 7.13 5.45
CA SER A 46 -1.49 5.97 6.11
C SER A 46 -0.15 6.31 6.81
N THR A 47 0.55 7.34 6.37
CA THR A 47 1.80 7.76 7.03
C THR A 47 1.58 8.32 8.44
N GLU A 48 0.44 8.94 8.69
CA GLU A 48 0.05 9.41 10.03
C GLU A 48 -0.16 8.23 10.99
N LEU A 49 -0.69 7.10 10.49
CA LEU A 49 -0.95 5.90 11.28
C LEU A 49 0.31 5.31 11.91
N VAL A 50 1.40 5.27 11.16
CA VAL A 50 2.69 4.77 11.65
C VAL A 50 3.15 5.58 12.86
N LYS A 51 3.07 6.90 12.77
CA LYS A 51 3.45 7.79 13.88
C LYS A 51 2.61 7.54 15.13
N GLN A 52 1.30 7.38 14.97
CA GLN A 52 0.38 7.18 16.11
C GLN A 52 0.58 5.82 16.79
N VAL A 53 0.99 4.79 16.06
CA VAL A 53 1.42 3.52 16.67
C VAL A 53 2.78 3.69 17.35
N SER A 54 3.72 4.41 16.75
CA SER A 54 5.05 4.67 17.33
C SER A 54 4.97 5.44 18.66
N THR A 55 4.00 6.35 18.79
CA THR A 55 3.77 7.11 20.06
C THR A 55 2.93 6.34 21.08
N GLY A 56 2.38 5.18 20.71
CA GLY A 56 1.54 4.37 21.59
C GLY A 56 0.08 4.82 21.68
N ASP A 57 -0.34 5.76 20.82
CA ASP A 57 -1.73 6.21 20.77
C ASP A 57 -2.67 5.09 20.30
N TYR A 58 -2.15 4.21 19.46
CA TYR A 58 -2.85 3.02 18.96
C TYR A 58 -1.96 1.79 18.96
N ALA A 59 -2.57 0.63 19.26
CA ALA A 59 -1.86 -0.64 19.34
C ALA A 59 -1.50 -1.22 17.97
N VAL A 60 -2.32 -1.02 16.93
CA VAL A 60 -2.15 -1.64 15.60
C VAL A 60 -2.62 -0.68 14.51
N ALA A 61 -1.86 -0.63 13.40
CA ALA A 61 -2.25 0.04 12.17
C ALA A 61 -2.11 -0.86 10.94
N ILE A 62 -3.00 -0.69 9.97
CA ILE A 62 -2.90 -1.33 8.65
C ILE A 62 -2.27 -0.34 7.71
N VAL A 63 -1.04 -0.64 7.27
CA VAL A 63 -0.22 0.22 6.41
C VAL A 63 0.51 -0.62 5.35
N PHE A 64 1.13 0.00 4.36
CA PHE A 64 2.09 -0.71 3.53
C PHE A 64 3.35 -1.03 4.33
N TYR A 65 3.92 -2.19 4.06
CA TYR A 65 5.11 -2.67 4.76
C TYR A 65 6.28 -1.67 4.70
N HIS A 66 6.47 -1.00 3.56
CA HIS A 66 7.55 -0.03 3.39
C HIS A 66 7.42 1.20 4.31
N ASP A 67 6.21 1.64 4.64
CA ASP A 67 5.98 2.76 5.57
C ASP A 67 6.41 2.38 6.99
N GLY A 68 6.00 1.20 7.44
CA GLY A 68 6.41 0.68 8.75
C GLY A 68 7.91 0.36 8.80
N ARG A 69 8.49 -0.23 7.74
CA ARG A 69 9.92 -0.52 7.69
C ARG A 69 10.78 0.73 7.79
N ARG A 70 10.36 1.81 7.14
CA ARG A 70 11.02 3.09 7.27
C ARG A 70 11.04 3.58 8.71
N ALA A 71 9.93 3.53 9.42
CA ALA A 71 9.84 3.93 10.82
C ALA A 71 10.76 3.08 11.71
N VAL A 72 10.83 1.76 11.50
CA VAL A 72 11.79 0.89 12.20
C VAL A 72 13.24 1.31 11.94
N LEU A 73 13.59 1.67 10.70
CA LEU A 73 14.94 2.17 10.35
C LEU A 73 15.24 3.54 10.97
N ASP A 74 14.22 4.32 11.22
CA ASP A 74 14.33 5.63 11.90
C ASP A 74 14.34 5.48 13.43
N GLY A 75 14.19 4.26 13.96
CA GLY A 75 14.29 3.93 15.39
C GLY A 75 12.97 3.91 16.15
N ASP A 76 11.85 3.94 15.45
CA ASP A 76 10.53 3.87 16.08
C ASP A 76 10.29 2.49 16.73
N PRO A 77 9.70 2.44 17.93
CA PRO A 77 9.49 1.21 18.68
C PRO A 77 8.23 0.45 18.19
N ILE A 78 8.23 0.04 16.95
CA ILE A 78 7.14 -0.71 16.31
C ILE A 78 7.63 -2.04 15.77
N GLU A 79 6.74 -3.03 15.73
CA GLU A 79 6.94 -4.32 15.11
C GLU A 79 6.09 -4.45 13.85
N LEU A 80 6.64 -5.11 12.84
CA LEU A 80 5.95 -5.35 11.56
C LEU A 80 5.53 -6.80 11.46
N CYS A 81 4.30 -7.01 11.05
CA CYS A 81 3.80 -8.34 10.71
C CYS A 81 3.08 -8.33 9.36
N THR A 82 3.15 -9.43 8.66
CA THR A 82 2.40 -9.67 7.42
C THR A 82 1.30 -10.69 7.68
N PRO A 83 0.10 -10.52 7.10
CA PRO A 83 -0.97 -11.50 7.25
C PRO A 83 -0.57 -12.87 6.68
N THR A 84 -0.81 -13.92 7.46
CA THR A 84 -0.48 -15.30 7.06
C THR A 84 -1.53 -15.91 6.13
N ASP A 85 -2.74 -15.39 6.13
CA ASP A 85 -3.84 -15.83 5.27
C ASP A 85 -3.83 -15.18 3.87
N GLY A 86 -3.01 -14.15 3.68
CA GLY A 86 -2.78 -13.51 2.38
C GLY A 86 -2.67 -12.00 2.47
N THR A 87 -1.87 -11.43 1.59
CA THR A 87 -1.72 -9.98 1.45
C THR A 87 -1.76 -9.56 -0.01
N GLY A 88 -2.38 -8.41 -0.27
CA GLY A 88 -2.31 -7.73 -1.55
C GLY A 88 -1.02 -6.92 -1.69
N TYR A 89 -0.80 -6.44 -2.88
CA TYR A 89 0.36 -5.62 -3.21
C TYR A 89 -0.02 -4.55 -4.23
N GLU A 90 0.85 -3.57 -4.38
CA GLU A 90 0.72 -2.53 -5.38
C GLU A 90 2.02 -2.42 -6.17
N ILE A 91 1.91 -2.33 -7.50
CA ILE A 91 3.04 -2.12 -8.39
C ILE A 91 3.07 -0.65 -8.78
N GLY A 92 4.13 0.05 -8.39
CA GLY A 92 4.37 1.42 -8.84
C GLY A 92 4.65 1.45 -10.33
N VAL A 93 4.01 2.36 -11.05
CA VAL A 93 4.15 2.48 -12.50
C VAL A 93 4.63 3.86 -12.89
N CYS A 94 5.35 3.93 -13.99
CA CYS A 94 5.76 5.16 -14.66
C CYS A 94 5.23 5.14 -16.10
N ALA A 95 4.76 6.27 -16.59
CA ALA A 95 4.21 6.36 -17.93
C ALA A 95 4.64 7.64 -18.63
N LEU A 96 4.88 7.55 -19.94
CA LEU A 96 5.11 8.70 -20.77
C LEU A 96 3.77 9.35 -21.15
N ILE A 97 3.62 10.66 -20.92
CA ILE A 97 2.42 11.41 -21.29
C ILE A 97 2.36 11.52 -22.81
N ARG A 98 1.20 11.16 -23.41
CA ARG A 98 1.01 11.08 -24.85
C ARG A 98 1.35 12.38 -25.60
N ASN A 99 0.98 13.52 -25.09
CA ASN A 99 1.15 14.83 -25.71
C ASN A 99 2.22 15.67 -25.00
N ALA A 100 3.26 15.04 -24.46
CA ALA A 100 4.41 15.75 -23.94
C ALA A 100 5.08 16.58 -25.03
N PRO A 101 5.69 17.75 -24.71
CA PRO A 101 6.41 18.56 -25.68
C PRO A 101 7.46 17.72 -26.43
N ALA A 102 7.56 17.91 -27.77
CA ALA A 102 8.38 17.04 -28.62
C ALA A 102 9.85 17.00 -28.21
N GLY A 103 10.41 18.11 -27.71
CA GLY A 103 11.80 18.18 -27.25
C GLY A 103 12.05 17.47 -25.91
N GLU A 104 11.03 17.18 -25.13
CA GLU A 104 11.17 16.54 -23.81
C GLU A 104 10.98 15.02 -23.87
N ARG A 105 10.47 14.48 -24.97
CA ARG A 105 10.17 13.05 -25.08
C ARG A 105 11.42 12.18 -24.91
N GLU A 106 12.52 12.55 -25.52
CA GLU A 106 13.78 11.80 -25.45
C GLU A 106 14.35 11.82 -24.03
N ASN A 107 14.36 12.98 -23.38
CA ASN A 107 14.77 13.14 -22.00
C ASN A 107 13.90 12.29 -21.05
N ALA A 108 12.58 12.31 -21.26
CA ALA A 108 11.65 11.51 -20.46
C ALA A 108 11.88 10.00 -20.65
N CYS A 109 12.13 9.52 -21.87
CA CYS A 109 12.46 8.13 -22.12
C CYS A 109 13.79 7.74 -21.42
N THR A 110 14.83 8.56 -21.54
CA THR A 110 16.11 8.34 -20.86
C THR A 110 15.94 8.27 -19.33
N PHE A 111 15.11 9.14 -18.77
CA PHE A 111 14.80 9.10 -17.33
C PHE A 111 14.04 7.83 -16.92
N LEU A 112 13.05 7.37 -17.71
CA LEU A 112 12.32 6.15 -17.45
C LEU A 112 13.23 4.92 -17.54
N ASP A 113 14.11 4.86 -18.52
CA ASP A 113 15.09 3.79 -18.67
C ASP A 113 16.05 3.73 -17.47
N TRP A 114 16.50 4.90 -17.00
CA TRP A 114 17.32 4.98 -15.79
C TRP A 114 16.53 4.56 -14.55
N MET A 115 15.29 5.04 -14.37
CA MET A 115 14.44 4.69 -13.23
C MET A 115 14.16 3.20 -13.11
N THR A 116 14.05 2.49 -14.24
CA THR A 116 13.79 1.05 -14.25
C THR A 116 15.06 0.22 -14.20
N SER A 117 16.24 0.84 -14.33
CA SER A 117 17.53 0.16 -14.18
C SER A 117 17.79 -0.25 -12.72
N ALA A 118 18.68 -1.22 -12.50
CA ALA A 118 19.11 -1.60 -11.16
C ALA A 118 19.66 -0.38 -10.38
N ARG A 119 20.50 0.43 -11.00
CA ARG A 119 21.07 1.64 -10.39
C ARG A 119 20.02 2.65 -9.97
N GLY A 120 19.02 2.90 -10.82
CA GLY A 120 17.93 3.84 -10.52
C GLY A 120 17.07 3.34 -9.36
N GLN A 121 16.78 2.04 -9.32
CA GLN A 121 15.98 1.46 -8.23
C GLN A 121 16.76 1.34 -6.91
N GLU A 122 18.06 1.13 -6.95
CA GLU A 122 18.93 1.14 -5.75
C GLU A 122 19.00 2.51 -5.06
N CYS A 123 18.66 3.61 -5.73
CA CYS A 123 18.50 4.92 -5.09
C CYS A 123 17.42 4.92 -4.00
N TYR A 124 16.49 3.96 -4.02
CA TYR A 124 15.51 3.77 -2.95
C TYR A 124 16.15 3.43 -1.61
N ILE A 125 17.32 2.77 -1.61
CA ILE A 125 18.07 2.44 -0.40
C ILE A 125 18.57 3.73 0.26
N GLU A 126 19.21 4.61 -0.52
CA GLU A 126 19.73 5.90 -0.04
C GLU A 126 18.59 6.83 0.44
N ALA A 127 17.44 6.77 -0.26
CA ALA A 127 16.26 7.54 0.09
C ALA A 127 15.42 6.92 1.24
N LYS A 128 15.86 5.79 1.82
CA LYS A 128 15.11 5.02 2.83
C LYS A 128 13.66 4.74 2.40
N SER A 129 13.44 4.49 1.12
CA SER A 129 12.08 4.29 0.58
C SER A 129 11.48 2.94 0.97
N CYS A 130 12.29 1.94 1.29
CA CYS A 130 11.88 0.62 1.75
C CYS A 130 10.91 -0.12 0.82
N ARG A 131 10.93 0.19 -0.48
CA ARG A 131 10.15 -0.53 -1.50
C ARG A 131 10.98 -1.65 -2.11
N LEU A 132 10.30 -2.74 -2.45
CA LEU A 132 10.94 -3.81 -3.22
C LEU A 132 11.20 -3.33 -4.65
N PRO A 133 12.40 -3.53 -5.19
CA PRO A 133 12.69 -3.21 -6.57
C PRO A 133 11.95 -4.16 -7.53
N ALA A 134 11.44 -3.63 -8.65
CA ALA A 134 10.89 -4.45 -9.73
C ALA A 134 11.97 -5.03 -10.64
N ASN A 135 13.16 -4.45 -10.63
CA ASN A 135 14.31 -4.97 -11.36
C ASN A 135 14.99 -6.09 -10.56
N SER A 136 15.04 -7.30 -11.11
CA SER A 136 15.49 -8.51 -10.40
C SER A 136 16.97 -8.52 -10.00
N ILE A 137 17.79 -7.65 -10.58
CA ILE A 137 19.22 -7.53 -10.23
C ILE A 137 19.52 -6.34 -9.32
N ALA A 138 18.52 -5.50 -9.02
CA ALA A 138 18.65 -4.41 -8.07
C ALA A 138 18.60 -4.93 -6.64
N ARG A 139 19.45 -4.36 -5.77
CA ARG A 139 19.42 -4.66 -4.34
C ARG A 139 18.22 -3.99 -3.69
N ALA A 140 17.62 -4.68 -2.75
CA ALA A 140 16.57 -4.13 -1.89
C ALA A 140 17.18 -3.52 -0.61
N THR A 141 16.39 -2.70 0.09
CA THR A 141 16.73 -2.25 1.46
C THR A 141 16.78 -3.44 2.41
N ASP A 142 17.77 -3.50 3.28
CA ASP A 142 17.92 -4.58 4.25
C ASP A 142 16.70 -4.74 5.15
N GLY A 143 16.33 -6.01 5.42
CA GLY A 143 15.21 -6.37 6.28
C GLY A 143 13.83 -6.19 5.65
N LEU A 144 13.76 -6.07 4.32
CA LEU A 144 12.52 -6.31 3.58
C LEU A 144 12.34 -7.81 3.37
N PRO A 145 11.10 -8.33 3.49
CA PRO A 145 10.82 -9.71 3.13
C PRO A 145 11.01 -9.93 1.63
N SER A 146 11.51 -11.09 1.24
CA SER A 146 11.45 -11.50 -0.16
C SER A 146 10.00 -11.80 -0.56
N LEU A 147 9.69 -11.76 -1.86
CA LEU A 147 8.34 -12.07 -2.33
C LEU A 147 7.93 -13.51 -2.01
N ASP A 148 8.89 -14.43 -1.93
CA ASP A 148 8.66 -15.85 -1.61
C ASP A 148 8.34 -16.09 -0.13
N GLU A 149 8.68 -15.14 0.75
CA GLU A 149 8.33 -15.18 2.18
C GLU A 149 6.92 -14.64 2.46
N LEU A 150 6.29 -14.01 1.47
CA LEU A 150 4.97 -13.43 1.59
C LEU A 150 3.90 -14.33 0.98
N ASN A 151 2.79 -14.50 1.68
CA ASN A 151 1.60 -15.12 1.09
C ASN A 151 0.85 -14.09 0.22
N LEU A 152 1.35 -13.84 -0.99
CA LEU A 152 0.74 -12.91 -1.93
C LEU A 152 -0.50 -13.52 -2.57
N ILE A 153 -1.60 -12.78 -2.57
CA ILE A 153 -2.77 -13.19 -3.34
C ILE A 153 -2.55 -12.94 -4.85
N SER A 154 -3.30 -13.62 -5.69
CA SER A 154 -3.39 -13.26 -7.11
C SER A 154 -4.23 -11.98 -7.24
N TYR A 155 -3.61 -10.82 -6.96
CA TYR A 155 -4.29 -9.53 -6.93
C TYR A 155 -4.57 -9.03 -8.35
N ASP A 156 -5.87 -8.93 -8.70
CA ASP A 156 -6.32 -8.37 -9.96
C ASP A 156 -6.42 -6.84 -9.86
N ALA A 157 -5.40 -6.16 -10.37
CA ALA A 157 -5.31 -4.71 -10.33
C ALA A 157 -6.30 -4.02 -11.29
N GLU A 158 -6.63 -4.64 -12.41
CA GLU A 158 -7.59 -4.12 -13.39
C GLU A 158 -9.00 -4.15 -12.78
N TRP A 159 -9.42 -5.30 -12.26
CA TRP A 159 -10.67 -5.43 -11.54
C TRP A 159 -10.75 -4.44 -10.37
N ALA A 160 -9.68 -4.30 -9.59
CA ALA A 160 -9.63 -3.34 -8.49
C ALA A 160 -9.82 -1.89 -8.96
N GLY A 161 -9.19 -1.52 -10.08
CA GLY A 161 -9.36 -0.21 -10.70
C GLY A 161 -10.80 0.06 -11.13
N GLU A 162 -11.40 -0.87 -11.84
CA GLU A 162 -12.80 -0.78 -12.34
C GLU A 162 -13.82 -0.70 -11.21
N ASN A 163 -13.60 -1.45 -10.13
CA ASN A 163 -14.53 -1.53 -9.00
C ASN A 163 -14.29 -0.46 -7.91
N ARG A 164 -13.25 0.38 -8.04
CA ARG A 164 -12.85 1.34 -7.00
C ARG A 164 -14.01 2.22 -6.52
N SER A 165 -14.68 2.88 -7.44
CA SER A 165 -15.76 3.82 -7.10
C SER A 165 -16.92 3.12 -6.38
N ARG A 166 -17.26 1.91 -6.80
CA ARG A 166 -18.33 1.11 -6.21
C ARG A 166 -17.97 0.64 -4.79
N LEU A 167 -16.80 0.06 -4.63
CA LEU A 167 -16.33 -0.48 -3.35
C LEU A 167 -16.12 0.63 -2.30
N VAL A 168 -15.51 1.75 -2.70
CA VAL A 168 -15.31 2.90 -1.80
C VAL A 168 -16.64 3.50 -1.38
N ARG A 169 -17.59 3.64 -2.29
CA ARG A 169 -18.94 4.12 -1.96
C ARG A 169 -19.62 3.19 -0.97
N TYR A 170 -19.64 1.88 -1.25
CA TYR A 170 -20.25 0.91 -0.35
C TYR A 170 -19.64 0.94 1.05
N PHE A 171 -18.30 0.98 1.13
CA PHE A 171 -17.58 1.09 2.39
C PHE A 171 -17.98 2.35 3.16
N THR A 172 -18.04 3.49 2.48
CA THR A 172 -18.38 4.78 3.11
C THR A 172 -19.83 4.81 3.61
N GLU A 173 -20.78 4.25 2.85
CA GLU A 173 -22.21 4.31 3.16
C GLU A 173 -22.68 3.22 4.13
N ASN A 174 -21.99 2.07 4.17
CA ASN A 174 -22.47 0.89 4.88
C ASN A 174 -21.53 0.33 5.95
N ILE A 175 -20.30 0.82 6.02
CA ILE A 175 -19.30 0.34 6.98
C ILE A 175 -18.93 1.44 7.97
N ILE A 176 -18.45 2.59 7.48
CA ILE A 176 -18.00 3.69 8.35
C ILE A 176 -19.19 4.26 9.14
N ASN A 177 -19.03 4.34 10.46
CA ASN A 177 -19.93 5.06 11.36
C ASN A 177 -21.41 4.60 11.29
N GLN A 178 -21.64 3.32 11.33
CA GLN A 178 -22.99 2.75 11.47
C GLN A 178 -23.46 2.66 12.95
N TYR A 179 -22.87 3.51 13.84
CA TYR A 179 -23.17 3.55 15.28
C TYR A 179 -23.93 4.81 15.67
#